data_2164f7e2a68703c190c772dfc0eebc1c
#
_entry.id   2164f7e2a68703c190c772dfc0eebc1c
#
_cell.length_a   1.000
_cell.length_b   1.000
_cell.length_c   1.000
_cell.angle_alpha   90.00
_cell.angle_beta   90.00
_cell.angle_gamma   90.00
#
_symmetry.space_group_name_H-M   'P 1'
#
loop_
_entity.id
_entity.type
_entity.pdbx_description
1 polymer ?
#
loop_
_entity_poly.entity_id
_entity_poly.type
_entity_poly.pdbx_seq_one_letter_code
_entity_poly.pdbx_strand_id
1 'polypeptide(L)' 'PTQTLITLCHYAASRDGRVFPAPDAFRPERWLCRGGTHHPFASLPFGVGKRSCVGRRLAELEVHQALAQV' A
#
# COMPACT_ATOMS: atom_id res chain seq x y z
N PRO A 1 -11.36 -13.20 22.42
CA PRO A 1 -10.56 -13.12 23.65
C PRO A 1 -9.71 -11.86 23.69
N THR A 2 -9.53 -11.31 24.88
CA THR A 2 -8.86 -10.02 25.05
C THR A 2 -7.34 -10.06 24.81
N GLN A 3 -6.77 -11.25 24.75
CA GLN A 3 -5.32 -11.41 24.57
C GLN A 3 -4.97 -12.05 23.22
N THR A 4 -5.88 -11.97 22.28
CA THR A 4 -5.65 -12.51 20.92
C THR A 4 -4.83 -11.51 20.12
N LEU A 5 -3.70 -11.97 19.58
CA LEU A 5 -2.88 -11.16 18.69
C LEU A 5 -3.50 -11.17 17.29
N ILE A 6 -3.74 -9.99 16.74
CA ILE A 6 -4.27 -9.83 15.40
C ILE A 6 -3.22 -9.13 14.55
N THR A 7 -2.84 -9.77 13.45
CA THR A 7 -1.86 -9.22 12.51
C THR A 7 -2.54 -8.86 11.20
N LEU A 8 -2.37 -7.62 10.77
CA LEU A 8 -2.92 -7.15 9.49
C LEU A 8 -1.85 -7.34 8.41
N CYS A 9 -2.18 -8.19 7.43
CA CYS A 9 -1.22 -8.57 6.39
C CYS A 9 -1.32 -7.62 5.21
N HIS A 10 -0.74 -6.43 5.36
CA HIS A 10 -0.82 -5.39 4.33
C HIS A 10 -0.20 -5.81 3.00
N TYR A 11 0.93 -6.50 3.06
CA TYR A 11 1.57 -6.98 1.84
C TYR A 11 0.67 -7.95 1.07
N ALA A 12 0.13 -8.93 1.77
CA ALA A 12 -0.75 -9.92 1.14
C ALA A 12 -2.02 -9.27 0.59
N ALA A 13 -2.60 -8.33 1.34
CA ALA A 13 -3.80 -7.63 0.89
C ALA A 13 -3.53 -6.81 -0.38
N SER A 14 -2.35 -6.20 -0.47
CA SER A 14 -1.97 -5.40 -1.64
C SER A 14 -1.69 -6.25 -2.87
N ARG A 15 -1.59 -7.57 -2.70
CA ARG A 15 -1.33 -8.50 -3.80
C ARG A 15 -2.50 -9.46 -4.04
N ASP A 16 -3.68 -9.12 -3.55
CA ASP A 16 -4.88 -9.92 -3.76
C ASP A 16 -5.34 -9.78 -5.21
N GLY A 17 -5.28 -10.88 -5.97
CA GLY A 17 -5.64 -10.87 -7.38
C GLY A 17 -7.08 -10.50 -7.67
N ARG A 18 -7.96 -10.62 -6.66
CA ARG A 18 -9.37 -10.22 -6.82
C ARG A 18 -9.52 -8.70 -6.83
N VAL A 19 -8.59 -7.99 -6.21
CA VAL A 19 -8.61 -6.53 -6.13
C VAL A 19 -7.60 -5.92 -7.10
N PHE A 20 -6.42 -6.52 -7.19
CA PHE A 20 -5.32 -6.04 -8.03
C PHE A 20 -4.99 -7.11 -9.07
N PRO A 21 -5.66 -7.09 -10.25
CA PRO A 21 -5.42 -8.10 -11.27
C PRO A 21 -3.95 -8.17 -11.68
N ALA A 22 -3.45 -9.39 -11.89
CA ALA A 22 -2.05 -9.66 -12.21
C ALA A 22 -1.12 -8.99 -11.20
N PRO A 23 -1.22 -9.37 -9.90
CA PRO A 23 -0.46 -8.66 -8.86
C PRO A 23 1.05 -8.77 -9.02
N ASP A 24 1.53 -9.81 -9.70
CA ASP A 24 2.96 -9.99 -9.91
C ASP A 24 3.49 -9.18 -11.11
N ALA A 25 2.61 -8.62 -11.91
CA ALA A 25 3.01 -7.81 -13.07
C ALA A 25 3.25 -6.37 -12.64
N PHE A 26 4.34 -5.79 -13.14
CA PHE A 26 4.64 -4.39 -12.91
C PHE A 26 3.75 -3.54 -13.82
N ARG A 27 2.70 -2.97 -13.24
CA ARG A 27 1.71 -2.17 -13.95
C ARG A 27 1.46 -0.86 -13.21
N PRO A 28 2.32 0.13 -13.38
CA PRO A 28 2.15 1.41 -12.68
C PRO A 28 0.87 2.15 -13.07
N GLU A 29 0.35 1.90 -14.26
CA GLU A 29 -0.87 2.56 -14.73
C GLU A 29 -2.09 2.25 -13.87
N ARG A 30 -2.08 1.15 -13.10
CA ARG A 30 -3.20 0.86 -12.21
C ARG A 30 -3.36 1.91 -11.11
N TRP A 31 -2.29 2.64 -10.83
CA TRP A 31 -2.29 3.69 -9.82
C TRP A 31 -2.57 5.07 -10.40
N LEU A 32 -2.56 5.19 -11.73
CA LEU A 32 -2.79 6.45 -12.42
C LEU A 32 -4.26 6.69 -12.74
N CYS A 33 -5.08 5.63 -12.70
CA CYS A 33 -6.50 5.74 -13.01
C CYS A 33 -7.24 6.44 -11.89
N ARG A 34 -7.84 7.57 -12.21
CA ARG A 34 -8.73 8.24 -11.28
C ARG A 34 -9.97 7.40 -11.07
N GLY A 35 -10.38 7.31 -9.80
CA GLY A 35 -11.54 6.53 -9.46
C GLY A 35 -11.26 5.04 -9.42
N GLY A 36 -10.06 4.64 -9.76
CA GLY A 36 -9.51 3.32 -9.57
C GLY A 36 -10.44 2.13 -9.76
N THR A 37 -9.86 0.97 -9.88
CA THR A 37 -10.60 -0.28 -9.92
C THR A 37 -10.69 -0.92 -8.53
N HIS A 38 -10.17 -0.24 -7.50
CA HIS A 38 -10.12 -0.78 -6.15
C HIS A 38 -10.47 0.31 -5.12
N HIS A 39 -10.93 -0.14 -3.96
CA HIS A 39 -11.21 0.75 -2.85
C HIS A 39 -9.91 1.40 -2.35
N PRO A 40 -9.95 2.68 -1.94
CA PRO A 40 -8.73 3.34 -1.44
C PRO A 40 -8.06 2.63 -0.27
N PHE A 41 -8.82 1.90 0.53
CA PHE A 41 -8.27 1.17 1.67
C PHE A 41 -7.82 -0.25 1.33
N ALA A 42 -7.91 -0.65 0.06
CA ALA A 42 -7.46 -1.98 -0.36
C ALA A 42 -5.95 -2.15 -0.24
N SER A 43 -5.20 -1.06 -0.33
CA SER A 43 -3.75 -1.07 -0.12
C SER A 43 -3.39 0.04 0.85
N LEU A 44 -2.82 -0.34 1.99
CA LEU A 44 -2.47 0.59 3.07
C LEU A 44 -1.01 0.35 3.49
N PRO A 45 -0.05 0.75 2.66
CA PRO A 45 1.36 0.45 2.95
C PRO A 45 1.88 1.08 4.24
N PHE A 46 1.27 2.17 4.69
CA PHE A 46 1.68 2.85 5.93
C PHE A 46 0.64 2.73 7.04
N GLY A 47 -0.41 1.93 6.81
CA GLY A 47 -1.49 1.79 7.76
C GLY A 47 -2.43 2.98 7.75
N VAL A 48 -3.30 3.03 8.75
CA VAL A 48 -4.32 4.09 8.85
C VAL A 48 -4.66 4.29 10.32
N GLY A 49 -5.10 5.49 10.67
CA GLY A 49 -5.55 5.80 12.00
C GLY A 49 -4.41 6.17 12.95
N LYS A 50 -4.65 6.00 14.24
CA LYS A 50 -3.72 6.46 15.27
C LYS A 50 -2.38 5.74 15.25
N ARG A 51 -2.32 4.54 14.69
CA ARG A 51 -1.09 3.73 14.64
C ARG A 51 -0.47 3.71 13.24
N SER A 52 -0.88 4.63 12.38
CA SER A 52 -0.25 4.73 11.06
C SER A 52 1.23 5.11 11.21
N CYS A 53 2.01 4.83 10.17
CA CYS A 53 3.45 5.05 10.20
C CYS A 53 3.77 6.54 10.40
N VAL A 54 4.56 6.86 11.43
CA VAL A 54 4.95 8.24 11.69
C VAL A 54 5.98 8.75 10.68
N GLY A 55 6.73 7.83 10.06
CA GLY A 55 7.78 8.17 9.11
C GLY A 55 7.35 8.21 7.66
N ARG A 56 6.04 8.18 7.40
CA ARG A 56 5.53 8.13 6.03
C ARG A 56 6.10 9.22 5.13
N ARG A 57 6.09 10.45 5.62
CA ARG A 57 6.53 11.58 4.79
C ARG A 57 8.02 11.49 4.47
N LEU A 58 8.81 11.09 5.44
CA LEU A 58 10.25 10.90 5.23
C LEU A 58 10.51 9.72 4.30
N ALA A 59 9.80 8.62 4.48
CA ALA A 59 9.94 7.46 3.62
C ALA A 59 9.60 7.77 2.17
N GLU A 60 8.50 8.49 1.95
CA GLU A 60 8.11 8.89 0.61
C GLU A 60 9.13 9.82 -0.01
N LEU A 61 9.67 10.76 0.77
CA LEU A 61 10.71 11.65 0.29
C LEU A 61 11.95 10.88 -0.16
N GLU A 62 12.39 9.93 0.65
CA GLU A 62 13.55 9.12 0.32
C GLU A 62 13.35 8.30 -0.95
N VAL A 63 12.18 7.68 -1.09
CA VAL A 63 11.87 6.88 -2.28
C VAL A 63 11.82 7.75 -3.52
N HIS A 64 11.13 8.90 -3.44
CA HIS A 64 11.01 9.80 -4.58
C HIS A 64 12.37 10.37 -4.97
N GLN A 65 13.21 10.71 -3.99
CA GLN A 65 14.55 11.23 -4.26
C GLN A 65 15.41 10.20 -4.97
N ALA A 66 15.37 8.95 -4.50
CA ALA A 66 16.14 7.87 -5.10
C ALA A 66 15.71 7.62 -6.55
N LEU A 67 14.40 7.60 -6.80
CA LEU A 67 13.88 7.38 -8.14
C LEU A 67 14.22 8.53 -9.08
N ALA A 68 14.21 9.76 -8.57
CA ALA A 68 14.55 10.94 -9.38
C ALA A 68 16.03 10.95 -9.77
N GLN A 69 16.90 10.34 -8.95
CA GLN A 69 18.34 10.34 -9.21
C GLN A 69 18.78 9.21 -10.14
N VAL A 70 17.93 8.22 -10.34
CA VAL A 70 18.19 7.10 -11.24
C VAL A 70 17.69 7.44 -12.64
#